data_ae4fdb963064fdb4b71230b286841f0a
#
_entry.id   ae4fdb963064fdb4b71230b286841f0a
#
_cell.length_a   1.000
_cell.length_b   1.000
_cell.length_c   1.000
_cell.angle_alpha   90.00
_cell.angle_beta   90.00
_cell.angle_gamma   90.00
#
_symmetry.space_group_name_H-M   'P 1'
#
loop_
_entity.id
_entity.type
_entity.pdbx_description
1 polymer ?
#
loop_
_entity_poly.entity_id
_entity_poly.type
_entity_poly.pdbx_seq_one_letter_code
_entity_poly.pdbx_strand_id
1 'polypeptide(L)'
;LSEASNYINQANNLLEKDRFISAILENLQEYIYVFKEKKIPTSKKNFGNFSLISETFQRCYLGDKKTDSYFLKLFNDPRNDYTRYVYFYLSYLIENKKSDEAIEIINGIDYINTTLLLSQGKSWIESNNEEKLTKVFSCKDYKDIIGEFFFLISNLYSSQDDFTKSNFYLNLSYFLNPKFVFNLSLVAENQYQNKEYIKLKKTLRNFKDEDQFYHWYRIKKEAKIILKTENKKKYLKFVEKEFKKIEKKNNKILFDVANIYKNSKKYDKAIELYTKLI
;
A
#
# COMPACT_ATOMS: atom_id res chain seq x y z
N LEU A 1 6.55 19.17 16.10
CA LEU A 1 6.75 19.73 14.76
C LEU A 1 7.86 20.81 14.73
N SER A 2 7.94 21.71 15.70
CA SER A 2 8.99 22.77 15.73
C SER A 2 10.38 22.16 15.89
N GLU A 3 10.55 21.22 16.78
CA GLU A 3 11.79 20.50 17.03
C GLU A 3 12.21 19.68 15.79
N ALA A 4 11.25 18.99 15.14
CA ALA A 4 11.50 18.28 13.89
C ALA A 4 11.99 19.23 12.78
N SER A 5 11.43 20.44 12.67
CA SER A 5 11.87 21.45 11.72
C SER A 5 13.34 21.83 11.93
N ASN A 6 13.75 21.99 13.19
CA ASN A 6 15.15 22.34 13.52
C ASN A 6 16.12 21.21 13.13
N TYR A 7 15.79 19.96 13.43
CA TYR A 7 16.63 18.81 13.03
C TYR A 7 16.70 18.64 11.52
N ILE A 8 15.61 18.87 10.79
CA ILE A 8 15.61 18.81 9.33
C ILE A 8 16.49 19.91 8.73
N ASN A 9 16.45 21.14 9.28
CA ASN A 9 17.32 22.22 8.84
C ASN A 9 18.81 21.89 9.06
N GLN A 10 19.16 21.33 10.22
CA GLN A 10 20.53 20.89 10.50
C GLN A 10 20.96 19.77 9.54
N ALA A 11 20.11 18.76 9.32
CA ALA A 11 20.39 17.67 8.39
C ALA A 11 20.57 18.18 6.96
N ASN A 12 19.74 19.11 6.52
CA ASN A 12 19.84 19.68 5.17
C ASN A 12 21.17 20.40 4.95
N ASN A 13 21.66 21.16 5.92
CA ASN A 13 22.97 21.83 5.85
C ASN A 13 24.14 20.83 5.78
N LEU A 14 24.01 19.67 6.43
CA LEU A 14 25.05 18.62 6.43
C LEU A 14 25.06 17.79 5.14
N LEU A 15 23.90 17.62 4.50
CA LEU A 15 23.65 16.70 3.38
C LEU A 15 23.40 17.42 2.05
N GLU A 16 23.73 18.69 1.97
CA GLU A 16 23.47 19.57 0.82
C GLU A 16 24.02 19.03 -0.52
N LYS A 17 25.06 18.19 -0.47
CA LYS A 17 25.67 17.57 -1.66
C LYS A 17 24.86 16.37 -2.19
N ASP A 18 24.01 15.74 -1.39
CA ASP A 18 23.13 14.66 -1.83
C ASP A 18 21.78 15.23 -2.27
N ARG A 19 21.63 15.44 -3.56
CA ARG A 19 20.41 16.03 -4.16
C ARG A 19 19.14 15.27 -3.82
N PHE A 20 19.22 13.94 -3.71
CA PHE A 20 18.02 13.14 -3.42
C PHE A 20 17.60 13.26 -1.96
N ILE A 21 18.56 13.19 -1.03
CA ILE A 21 18.28 13.39 0.41
C ILE A 21 17.84 14.82 0.66
N SER A 22 18.46 15.81 0.02
CA SER A 22 18.03 17.22 0.11
C SER A 22 16.57 17.38 -0.33
N ALA A 23 16.16 16.76 -1.45
CA ALA A 23 14.78 16.78 -1.91
C ALA A 23 13.80 16.13 -0.91
N ILE A 24 14.19 15.05 -0.25
CA ILE A 24 13.39 14.41 0.82
C ILE A 24 13.21 15.38 2.00
N LEU A 25 14.29 15.98 2.48
CA LEU A 25 14.27 16.90 3.61
C LEU A 25 13.45 18.15 3.32
N GLU A 26 13.59 18.71 2.12
CA GLU A 26 12.82 19.88 1.67
C GLU A 26 11.32 19.57 1.57
N ASN A 27 10.95 18.38 1.06
CA ASN A 27 9.55 17.96 1.01
C ASN A 27 8.96 17.78 2.42
N LEU A 28 9.74 17.22 3.36
CA LEU A 28 9.34 17.14 4.77
C LEU A 28 9.16 18.53 5.40
N GLN A 29 10.02 19.49 5.08
CA GLN A 29 9.87 20.89 5.54
C GLN A 29 8.56 21.50 5.02
N GLU A 30 8.22 21.26 3.76
CA GLU A 30 6.94 21.70 3.19
C GLU A 30 5.74 21.10 3.94
N TYR A 31 5.73 19.80 4.21
CA TYR A 31 4.70 19.18 5.02
C TYR A 31 4.60 19.80 6.41
N ILE A 32 5.74 19.98 7.11
CA ILE A 32 5.75 20.59 8.44
C ILE A 32 5.19 22.02 8.39
N TYR A 33 5.55 22.80 7.37
CA TYR A 33 4.99 24.12 7.16
C TYR A 33 3.46 24.08 7.04
N VAL A 34 2.92 23.21 6.18
CA VAL A 34 1.47 23.06 6.00
C VAL A 34 0.78 22.62 7.29
N PHE A 35 1.38 21.70 8.04
CA PHE A 35 0.79 21.22 9.29
C PHE A 35 0.77 22.27 10.40
N LYS A 36 1.77 23.17 10.42
CA LYS A 36 1.86 24.28 11.40
C LYS A 36 1.01 25.48 11.00
N GLU A 37 1.24 25.97 9.80
CA GLU A 37 0.66 27.24 9.32
C GLU A 37 -0.76 27.08 8.76
N LYS A 38 -1.24 25.84 8.58
CA LYS A 38 -2.57 25.53 8.04
C LYS A 38 -2.87 26.19 6.69
N LYS A 39 -1.84 26.32 5.85
CA LYS A 39 -1.96 26.90 4.50
C LYS A 39 -0.96 26.26 3.53
N ILE A 40 -1.31 26.25 2.26
CA ILE A 40 -0.41 25.80 1.18
C ILE A 40 0.67 26.86 0.93
N PRO A 41 1.97 26.48 0.77
CA PRO A 41 3.03 27.43 0.44
C PRO A 41 2.75 28.13 -0.90
N THR A 42 3.07 29.42 -0.98
CA THR A 42 2.92 30.20 -2.22
C THR A 42 4.01 29.84 -3.24
N SER A 43 5.22 29.58 -2.76
CA SER A 43 6.32 29.06 -3.58
C SER A 43 6.47 27.58 -3.34
N LYS A 44 6.35 26.77 -4.41
CA LYS A 44 6.46 25.31 -4.35
C LYS A 44 7.74 24.87 -5.02
N LYS A 45 8.44 23.97 -4.36
CA LYS A 45 9.57 23.28 -4.98
C LYS A 45 9.05 22.14 -5.88
N ASN A 46 9.79 21.87 -6.94
CA ASN A 46 9.45 20.77 -7.84
C ASN A 46 10.17 19.49 -7.42
N PHE A 47 9.42 18.54 -6.88
CA PHE A 47 9.91 17.21 -6.49
C PHE A 47 9.58 16.14 -7.53
N GLY A 48 9.37 16.53 -8.79
CA GLY A 48 8.95 15.61 -9.85
C GLY A 48 7.59 14.99 -9.57
N ASN A 49 7.48 13.68 -9.71
CA ASN A 49 6.21 12.95 -9.50
C ASN A 49 5.69 13.06 -8.05
N PHE A 50 6.56 13.31 -7.07
CA PHE A 50 6.14 13.51 -5.67
C PHE A 50 5.37 14.81 -5.46
N SER A 51 5.56 15.83 -6.32
CA SER A 51 4.90 17.13 -6.13
C SER A 51 3.37 17.03 -6.15
N LEU A 52 2.82 16.28 -7.09
CA LEU A 52 1.36 16.09 -7.18
C LEU A 52 0.82 15.29 -6.00
N ILE A 53 1.54 14.25 -5.59
CA ILE A 53 1.19 13.42 -4.42
C ILE A 53 1.20 14.29 -3.16
N SER A 54 2.30 15.02 -2.93
CA SER A 54 2.45 15.88 -1.76
C SER A 54 1.36 16.94 -1.70
N GLU A 55 1.09 17.62 -2.82
CA GLU A 55 0.03 18.62 -2.86
C GLU A 55 -1.35 18.04 -2.60
N THR A 56 -1.63 16.83 -3.13
CA THR A 56 -2.88 16.13 -2.88
C THR A 56 -3.10 15.90 -1.38
N PHE A 57 -2.10 15.37 -0.69
CA PHE A 57 -2.21 15.11 0.75
C PHE A 57 -2.20 16.40 1.60
N GLN A 58 -1.47 17.42 1.19
CA GLN A 58 -1.51 18.74 1.85
C GLN A 58 -2.92 19.33 1.79
N ARG A 59 -3.57 19.29 0.62
CA ARG A 59 -4.95 19.75 0.43
C ARG A 59 -5.95 18.92 1.22
N CYS A 60 -5.78 17.61 1.20
CA CYS A 60 -6.60 16.70 1.96
C CYS A 60 -6.51 16.99 3.47
N TYR A 61 -5.30 17.22 4.00
CA TYR A 61 -5.09 17.61 5.40
C TYR A 61 -5.80 18.90 5.79
N LEU A 62 -5.81 19.88 4.87
CA LEU A 62 -6.42 21.19 5.11
C LEU A 62 -7.94 21.19 4.88
N GLY A 63 -8.53 20.12 4.37
CA GLY A 63 -9.93 20.11 3.94
C GLY A 63 -10.20 21.06 2.78
N ASP A 64 -9.21 21.27 1.90
CA ASP A 64 -9.31 22.18 0.76
C ASP A 64 -10.37 21.68 -0.25
N LYS A 65 -11.18 22.60 -0.76
CA LYS A 65 -12.25 22.32 -1.75
C LYS A 65 -11.75 21.67 -3.05
N LYS A 66 -10.46 21.79 -3.35
CA LYS A 66 -9.83 21.18 -4.54
C LYS A 66 -9.32 19.76 -4.30
N THR A 67 -9.48 19.20 -3.10
CA THR A 67 -8.95 17.85 -2.75
C THR A 67 -9.42 16.80 -3.74
N ASP A 68 -10.73 16.73 -4.03
CA ASP A 68 -11.28 15.77 -4.99
C ASP A 68 -10.60 15.89 -6.36
N SER A 69 -10.46 17.12 -6.88
CA SER A 69 -9.84 17.36 -8.20
C SER A 69 -8.37 16.96 -8.24
N TYR A 70 -7.65 17.02 -7.11
CA TYR A 70 -6.25 16.60 -7.03
C TYR A 70 -6.11 15.08 -6.96
N PHE A 71 -6.97 14.38 -6.26
CA PHE A 71 -7.03 12.92 -6.33
C PHE A 71 -7.36 12.44 -7.75
N LEU A 72 -8.35 13.05 -8.41
CA LEU A 72 -8.70 12.71 -9.78
C LEU A 72 -7.55 12.95 -10.78
N LYS A 73 -6.74 14.01 -10.59
CA LYS A 73 -5.53 14.22 -11.40
C LYS A 73 -4.50 13.09 -11.23
N LEU A 74 -4.35 12.52 -10.02
CA LEU A 74 -3.47 11.38 -9.81
C LEU A 74 -3.96 10.15 -10.60
N PHE A 75 -5.27 9.86 -10.59
CA PHE A 75 -5.82 8.68 -11.27
C PHE A 75 -5.75 8.77 -12.77
N ASN A 76 -5.92 9.97 -13.32
CA ASN A 76 -5.98 10.22 -14.76
C ASN A 76 -4.59 10.46 -15.40
N ASP A 77 -3.50 10.36 -14.66
CA ASP A 77 -2.16 10.45 -15.23
C ASP A 77 -1.73 9.11 -15.87
N PRO A 78 -1.73 8.99 -17.21
CA PRO A 78 -1.45 7.73 -17.89
C PRO A 78 0.03 7.31 -17.82
N ARG A 79 0.91 8.19 -17.30
CA ARG A 79 2.36 7.96 -17.25
C ARG A 79 2.79 7.17 -16.00
N ASN A 80 1.91 7.08 -15.00
CA ASN A 80 2.24 6.51 -13.71
C ASN A 80 1.10 5.63 -13.18
N ASP A 81 1.46 4.55 -12.49
CA ASP A 81 0.49 3.74 -11.76
C ASP A 81 0.22 4.35 -10.39
N TYR A 82 -0.84 5.13 -10.30
CA TYR A 82 -1.32 5.75 -9.07
C TYR A 82 -2.48 4.99 -8.42
N THR A 83 -2.72 3.74 -8.77
CA THR A 83 -3.81 2.89 -8.23
C THR A 83 -3.83 2.84 -6.71
N ARG A 84 -2.66 2.97 -6.05
CA ARG A 84 -2.57 3.07 -4.59
C ARG A 84 -3.35 4.27 -4.04
N TYR A 85 -3.38 5.39 -4.76
CA TYR A 85 -4.03 6.63 -4.30
C TYR A 85 -5.54 6.58 -4.39
N VAL A 86 -6.12 5.65 -5.14
CA VAL A 86 -7.55 5.36 -5.10
C VAL A 86 -7.96 4.92 -3.69
N TYR A 87 -7.14 4.09 -3.01
CA TYR A 87 -7.41 3.70 -1.62
C TYR A 87 -7.48 4.90 -0.67
N PHE A 88 -6.55 5.84 -0.79
CA PHE A 88 -6.55 7.04 0.05
C PHE A 88 -7.72 7.96 -0.27
N TYR A 89 -8.13 8.03 -1.53
CA TYR A 89 -9.32 8.78 -1.93
C TYR A 89 -10.60 8.14 -1.36
N LEU A 90 -10.72 6.82 -1.41
CA LEU A 90 -11.82 6.11 -0.76
C LEU A 90 -11.88 6.42 0.74
N SER A 91 -10.73 6.39 1.43
CA SER A 91 -10.67 6.77 2.85
C SER A 91 -11.14 8.20 3.09
N TYR A 92 -10.69 9.16 2.26
CA TYR A 92 -11.14 10.55 2.31
C TYR A 92 -12.64 10.69 2.07
N LEU A 93 -13.20 9.99 1.08
CA LEU A 93 -14.64 10.04 0.80
C LEU A 93 -15.47 9.53 1.97
N ILE A 94 -15.11 8.38 2.54
CA ILE A 94 -15.79 7.81 3.72
C ILE A 94 -15.68 8.76 4.92
N GLU A 95 -14.50 9.33 5.19
CA GLU A 95 -14.29 10.28 6.28
C GLU A 95 -15.15 11.56 6.15
N ASN A 96 -15.47 11.96 4.92
CA ASN A 96 -16.30 13.11 4.61
C ASN A 96 -17.77 12.77 4.32
N LYS A 97 -18.22 11.56 4.68
CA LYS A 97 -19.61 11.07 4.54
C LYS A 97 -20.10 11.02 3.08
N LYS A 98 -19.17 10.78 2.14
CA LYS A 98 -19.43 10.62 0.70
C LYS A 98 -19.41 9.14 0.33
N SER A 99 -20.12 8.30 1.08
CA SER A 99 -20.10 6.84 0.90
C SER A 99 -20.62 6.42 -0.48
N ASP A 100 -21.63 7.12 -1.02
CA ASP A 100 -22.18 6.81 -2.35
C ASP A 100 -21.13 6.98 -3.46
N GLU A 101 -20.33 8.07 -3.41
CA GLU A 101 -19.23 8.29 -4.34
C GLU A 101 -18.14 7.19 -4.21
N ALA A 102 -17.85 6.75 -2.99
CA ALA A 102 -16.91 5.65 -2.75
C ALA A 102 -17.43 4.31 -3.32
N ILE A 103 -18.73 4.03 -3.18
CA ILE A 103 -19.38 2.83 -3.73
C ILE A 103 -19.34 2.86 -5.26
N GLU A 104 -19.60 3.99 -5.89
CA GLU A 104 -19.50 4.13 -7.34
C GLU A 104 -18.09 3.80 -7.86
N ILE A 105 -17.06 4.32 -7.20
CA ILE A 105 -15.66 4.03 -7.56
C ILE A 105 -15.34 2.55 -7.44
N ILE A 106 -15.71 1.90 -6.32
CA ILE A 106 -15.38 0.48 -6.10
C ILE A 106 -16.13 -0.46 -7.03
N ASN A 107 -17.33 -0.10 -7.51
CA ASN A 107 -18.06 -0.88 -8.48
C ASN A 107 -17.32 -1.00 -9.81
N GLY A 108 -16.51 -0.01 -10.18
CA GLY A 108 -15.63 -0.03 -11.35
C GLY A 108 -14.34 -0.83 -11.16
N ILE A 109 -14.03 -1.30 -9.94
CA ILE A 109 -12.78 -2.01 -9.64
C ILE A 109 -12.98 -3.52 -9.79
N ASP A 110 -12.23 -4.14 -10.70
CA ASP A 110 -12.18 -5.59 -10.81
C ASP A 110 -11.16 -6.19 -9.82
N TYR A 111 -11.59 -7.19 -9.04
CA TYR A 111 -10.72 -7.88 -8.07
C TYR A 111 -9.53 -8.60 -8.71
N ILE A 112 -9.67 -9.12 -9.92
CA ILE A 112 -8.61 -9.91 -10.58
C ILE A 112 -7.45 -8.99 -10.97
N ASN A 113 -7.76 -7.81 -11.52
CA ASN A 113 -6.79 -6.89 -12.10
C ASN A 113 -6.36 -5.74 -11.18
N THR A 114 -6.71 -5.81 -9.89
CA THR A 114 -6.37 -4.74 -8.95
C THR A 114 -5.31 -5.15 -7.92
N THR A 115 -4.79 -4.14 -7.21
CA THR A 115 -3.75 -4.33 -6.19
C THR A 115 -4.31 -4.96 -4.91
N LEU A 116 -3.43 -5.53 -4.08
CA LEU A 116 -3.78 -6.08 -2.77
C LEU A 116 -4.50 -5.05 -1.89
N LEU A 117 -3.98 -3.81 -1.86
CA LEU A 117 -4.53 -2.73 -1.03
C LEU A 117 -5.96 -2.38 -1.43
N LEU A 118 -6.21 -2.20 -2.74
CA LEU A 118 -7.55 -1.88 -3.24
C LEU A 118 -8.51 -3.07 -3.10
N SER A 119 -8.04 -4.31 -3.34
CA SER A 119 -8.87 -5.48 -3.11
C SER A 119 -9.37 -5.56 -1.66
N GLN A 120 -8.49 -5.26 -0.69
CA GLN A 120 -8.89 -5.27 0.72
C GLN A 120 -9.80 -4.08 1.06
N GLY A 121 -9.51 -2.88 0.56
CA GLY A 121 -10.36 -1.71 0.75
C GLY A 121 -11.78 -1.90 0.17
N LYS A 122 -11.88 -2.40 -1.06
CA LYS A 122 -13.15 -2.77 -1.68
C LYS A 122 -13.92 -3.79 -0.84
N SER A 123 -13.25 -4.84 -0.36
CA SER A 123 -13.87 -5.86 0.48
C SER A 123 -14.44 -5.29 1.79
N TRP A 124 -13.79 -4.32 2.39
CA TRP A 124 -14.30 -3.66 3.58
C TRP A 124 -15.58 -2.87 3.29
N ILE A 125 -15.62 -2.11 2.18
CA ILE A 125 -16.82 -1.36 1.79
C ILE A 125 -17.98 -2.33 1.47
N GLU A 126 -17.75 -3.35 0.66
CA GLU A 126 -18.78 -4.35 0.28
C GLU A 126 -19.31 -5.16 1.48
N SER A 127 -18.56 -5.24 2.57
CA SER A 127 -18.98 -5.95 3.79
C SER A 127 -19.51 -5.00 4.89
N ASN A 128 -19.82 -3.76 4.57
CA ASN A 128 -20.26 -2.71 5.48
C ASN A 128 -19.30 -2.49 6.68
N ASN A 129 -17.99 -2.51 6.38
CA ASN A 129 -16.90 -2.24 7.33
C ASN A 129 -16.00 -1.11 6.82
N GLU A 130 -16.57 -0.14 6.10
CA GLU A 130 -15.85 0.97 5.47
C GLU A 130 -15.11 1.86 6.48
N GLU A 131 -15.55 1.87 7.75
CA GLU A 131 -14.86 2.58 8.81
C GLU A 131 -13.43 2.06 9.05
N LYS A 132 -13.10 0.85 8.60
CA LYS A 132 -11.72 0.33 8.63
C LYS A 132 -10.77 1.17 7.77
N LEU A 133 -11.25 1.76 6.67
CA LEU A 133 -10.44 2.63 5.81
C LEU A 133 -9.92 3.83 6.61
N THR A 134 -10.81 4.55 7.28
CA THR A 134 -10.48 5.76 8.05
C THR A 134 -9.72 5.46 9.34
N LYS A 135 -9.91 4.27 9.93
CA LYS A 135 -9.10 3.80 11.06
C LYS A 135 -7.65 3.50 10.66
N VAL A 136 -7.43 3.05 9.43
CA VAL A 136 -6.11 2.70 8.90
C VAL A 136 -5.37 3.92 8.39
N PHE A 137 -6.07 4.85 7.74
CA PHE A 137 -5.46 6.07 7.18
C PHE A 137 -6.47 7.22 7.20
N SER A 138 -6.04 8.37 7.71
CA SER A 138 -6.76 9.63 7.63
C SER A 138 -5.84 10.76 7.18
N CYS A 139 -6.30 11.54 6.20
CA CYS A 139 -5.60 12.78 5.84
C CYS A 139 -5.57 13.83 6.95
N LYS A 140 -6.42 13.71 7.97
CA LYS A 140 -6.43 14.64 9.12
C LYS A 140 -5.34 14.32 10.13
N ASP A 141 -4.73 13.14 10.05
CA ASP A 141 -3.59 12.77 10.86
C ASP A 141 -2.30 12.97 10.07
N TYR A 142 -1.51 13.96 10.46
CA TYR A 142 -0.21 14.24 9.83
C TYR A 142 0.76 13.06 9.90
N LYS A 143 0.63 12.18 10.90
CA LYS A 143 1.47 10.98 11.03
C LYS A 143 1.19 9.98 9.92
N ASP A 144 -0.09 9.80 9.56
CA ASP A 144 -0.48 8.92 8.47
C ASP A 144 0.08 9.42 7.13
N ILE A 145 0.03 10.74 6.89
CA ILE A 145 0.57 11.36 5.68
C ILE A 145 2.10 11.20 5.60
N ILE A 146 2.81 11.49 6.68
CA ILE A 146 4.28 11.34 6.71
C ILE A 146 4.68 9.87 6.66
N GLY A 147 3.89 8.99 7.26
CA GLY A 147 4.06 7.54 7.13
C GLY A 147 3.99 7.08 5.67
N GLU A 148 3.02 7.60 4.90
CA GLU A 148 2.91 7.33 3.46
C GLU A 148 4.09 7.92 2.68
N PHE A 149 4.51 9.13 3.00
CA PHE A 149 5.69 9.74 2.38
C PHE A 149 6.94 8.86 2.54
N PHE A 150 7.20 8.34 3.74
CA PHE A 150 8.33 7.42 3.96
C PHE A 150 8.14 6.07 3.25
N PHE A 151 6.92 5.58 3.12
CA PHE A 151 6.65 4.39 2.32
C PHE A 151 7.03 4.59 0.85
N LEU A 152 6.72 5.75 0.26
CA LEU A 152 7.09 6.05 -1.12
C LEU A 152 8.62 6.05 -1.32
N ILE A 153 9.35 6.68 -0.41
CA ILE A 153 10.82 6.70 -0.44
C ILE A 153 11.37 5.28 -0.33
N SER A 154 10.80 4.50 0.58
CA SER A 154 11.15 3.11 0.76
C SER A 154 10.94 2.28 -0.51
N ASN A 155 9.82 2.48 -1.20
CA ASN A 155 9.50 1.79 -2.44
C ASN A 155 10.50 2.12 -3.55
N LEU A 156 10.97 3.37 -3.63
CA LEU A 156 12.04 3.76 -4.56
C LEU A 156 13.34 3.00 -4.29
N TYR A 157 13.78 2.94 -3.04
CA TYR A 157 14.99 2.18 -2.68
C TYR A 157 14.82 0.68 -2.92
N SER A 158 13.64 0.12 -2.62
CA SER A 158 13.35 -1.27 -2.90
C SER A 158 13.41 -1.60 -4.40
N SER A 159 12.94 -0.70 -5.27
CA SER A 159 13.00 -0.88 -6.72
C SER A 159 14.43 -0.83 -7.30
N GLN A 160 15.39 -0.35 -6.51
CA GLN A 160 16.82 -0.30 -6.82
C GLN A 160 17.62 -1.40 -6.09
N ASP A 161 16.93 -2.36 -5.47
CA ASP A 161 17.52 -3.42 -4.64
C ASP A 161 18.32 -2.93 -3.41
N ASP A 162 18.19 -1.63 -3.03
CA ASP A 162 18.75 -1.09 -1.78
C ASP A 162 17.80 -1.37 -0.61
N PHE A 163 17.72 -2.65 -0.24
CA PHE A 163 16.81 -3.10 0.84
C PHE A 163 17.19 -2.53 2.21
N THR A 164 18.42 -2.13 2.43
CA THR A 164 18.86 -1.53 3.69
C THR A 164 18.21 -0.18 3.89
N LYS A 165 18.30 0.73 2.92
CA LYS A 165 17.64 2.03 2.98
C LYS A 165 16.12 1.90 2.90
N SER A 166 15.62 0.99 2.05
CA SER A 166 14.20 0.67 1.99
C SER A 166 13.64 0.31 3.37
N ASN A 167 14.27 -0.63 4.07
CA ASN A 167 13.82 -1.06 5.40
C ASN A 167 13.94 0.05 6.44
N PHE A 168 14.94 0.95 6.35
CA PHE A 168 15.04 2.11 7.22
C PHE A 168 13.79 3.01 7.10
N TYR A 169 13.41 3.40 5.89
CA TYR A 169 12.22 4.23 5.67
C TYR A 169 10.91 3.49 5.96
N LEU A 170 10.85 2.17 5.74
CA LEU A 170 9.69 1.36 6.15
C LEU A 170 9.49 1.35 7.68
N ASN A 171 10.58 1.30 8.44
CA ASN A 171 10.50 1.39 9.89
C ASN A 171 9.95 2.75 10.36
N LEU A 172 10.35 3.85 9.71
CA LEU A 172 9.80 5.18 9.98
C LEU A 172 8.31 5.24 9.61
N SER A 173 7.95 4.71 8.44
CA SER A 173 6.55 4.62 8.01
C SER A 173 5.69 3.84 9.01
N TYR A 174 6.16 2.67 9.45
CA TYR A 174 5.46 1.83 10.41
C TYR A 174 5.39 2.45 11.81
N PHE A 175 6.44 3.14 12.25
CA PHE A 175 6.43 3.88 13.52
C PHE A 175 5.36 4.98 13.54
N LEU A 176 5.19 5.68 12.43
CA LEU A 176 4.20 6.75 12.32
C LEU A 176 2.78 6.23 12.17
N ASN A 177 2.57 5.18 11.38
CA ASN A 177 1.27 4.55 11.19
C ASN A 177 1.34 3.02 11.31
N PRO A 178 1.38 2.46 12.53
CA PRO A 178 1.43 1.02 12.75
C PRO A 178 0.14 0.28 12.37
N LYS A 179 -0.96 1.02 12.15
CA LYS A 179 -2.25 0.45 11.73
C LYS A 179 -2.27 0.09 10.25
N PHE A 180 -1.41 0.72 9.44
CA PHE A 180 -1.35 0.49 8.01
C PHE A 180 -0.55 -0.78 7.67
N VAL A 181 -1.11 -1.93 8.02
CA VAL A 181 -0.49 -3.25 7.86
C VAL A 181 -0.05 -3.53 6.42
N PHE A 182 -0.73 -2.96 5.41
CA PHE A 182 -0.33 -3.12 4.01
C PHE A 182 1.14 -2.75 3.77
N ASN A 183 1.69 -1.74 4.44
CA ASN A 183 3.08 -1.32 4.26
C ASN A 183 4.08 -2.43 4.60
N LEU A 184 3.68 -3.39 5.46
CA LEU A 184 4.47 -4.59 5.75
C LEU A 184 4.57 -5.55 4.55
N SER A 185 3.75 -5.37 3.50
CA SER A 185 3.88 -6.15 2.26
C SER A 185 5.21 -5.87 1.55
N LEU A 186 5.70 -4.63 1.60
CA LEU A 186 7.02 -4.27 1.06
C LEU A 186 8.15 -4.80 1.93
N VAL A 187 8.00 -4.78 3.27
CA VAL A 187 8.94 -5.46 4.18
C VAL A 187 9.03 -6.94 3.85
N ALA A 188 7.88 -7.60 3.65
CA ALA A 188 7.81 -9.01 3.29
C ALA A 188 8.46 -9.30 1.92
N GLU A 189 8.32 -8.38 0.94
CA GLU A 189 8.99 -8.52 -0.34
C GLU A 189 10.51 -8.41 -0.20
N ASN A 190 11.02 -7.37 0.47
CA ASN A 190 12.45 -7.18 0.73
C ASN A 190 13.06 -8.40 1.44
N GLN A 191 12.37 -8.91 2.47
CA GLN A 191 12.82 -10.11 3.20
C GLN A 191 12.81 -11.36 2.33
N TYR A 192 11.85 -11.49 1.41
CA TYR A 192 11.81 -12.60 0.47
C TYR A 192 12.98 -12.55 -0.53
N GLN A 193 13.27 -11.39 -1.10
CA GLN A 193 14.37 -11.17 -2.03
C GLN A 193 15.73 -11.45 -1.34
N ASN A 194 15.90 -10.98 -0.11
CA ASN A 194 17.07 -11.24 0.72
C ASN A 194 17.14 -12.67 1.29
N LYS A 195 16.18 -13.54 0.99
CA LYS A 195 16.09 -14.93 1.51
C LYS A 195 15.99 -15.00 3.06
N GLU A 196 15.52 -13.93 3.72
CA GLU A 196 15.35 -13.86 5.17
C GLU A 196 14.04 -14.52 5.62
N TYR A 197 13.84 -15.79 5.27
CA TYR A 197 12.54 -16.48 5.41
C TYR A 197 12.02 -16.57 6.85
N ILE A 198 12.89 -16.58 7.86
CA ILE A 198 12.47 -16.57 9.27
C ILE A 198 11.84 -15.22 9.64
N LYS A 199 12.47 -14.11 9.24
CA LYS A 199 11.93 -12.77 9.46
C LYS A 199 10.63 -12.59 8.66
N LEU A 200 10.61 -13.03 7.41
CA LEU A 200 9.43 -12.98 6.55
C LEU A 200 8.23 -13.67 7.20
N LYS A 201 8.40 -14.88 7.74
CA LYS A 201 7.31 -15.58 8.44
C LYS A 201 6.78 -14.79 9.65
N LYS A 202 7.65 -14.06 10.38
CA LYS A 202 7.19 -13.17 11.46
C LYS A 202 6.38 -11.99 10.94
N THR A 203 6.87 -11.33 9.88
CA THR A 203 6.17 -10.22 9.24
C THR A 203 4.78 -10.64 8.74
N LEU A 204 4.68 -11.81 8.11
CA LEU A 204 3.43 -12.33 7.55
C LEU A 204 2.34 -12.58 8.61
N ARG A 205 2.67 -12.79 9.89
CA ARG A 205 1.68 -12.96 10.97
C ARG A 205 0.85 -11.71 11.25
N ASN A 206 1.26 -10.54 10.76
CA ASN A 206 0.48 -9.31 10.88
C ASN A 206 -0.71 -9.27 9.92
N PHE A 207 -0.71 -10.06 8.85
CA PHE A 207 -1.82 -10.18 7.90
C PHE A 207 -2.84 -11.17 8.47
N LYS A 208 -3.87 -10.64 9.13
CA LYS A 208 -4.86 -11.40 9.89
C LYS A 208 -5.83 -12.16 9.01
N ASP A 209 -6.43 -13.21 9.57
CA ASP A 209 -7.36 -14.09 8.85
C ASP A 209 -8.70 -13.42 8.55
N GLU A 210 -9.12 -12.47 9.38
CA GLU A 210 -10.34 -11.67 9.23
C GLU A 210 -10.33 -10.75 8.00
N ASP A 211 -9.15 -10.38 7.53
CA ASP A 211 -8.96 -9.55 6.34
C ASP A 211 -8.62 -10.46 5.16
N GLN A 212 -9.64 -10.90 4.43
CA GLN A 212 -9.57 -11.99 3.46
C GLN A 212 -8.43 -11.87 2.43
N PHE A 213 -8.21 -10.66 1.87
CA PHE A 213 -7.15 -10.47 0.87
C PHE A 213 -5.76 -10.43 1.51
N TYR A 214 -5.63 -9.92 2.72
CA TYR A 214 -4.39 -9.96 3.48
C TYR A 214 -4.06 -11.39 3.91
N HIS A 215 -5.05 -12.14 4.36
CA HIS A 215 -4.90 -13.57 4.65
C HIS A 215 -4.44 -14.35 3.42
N TRP A 216 -5.09 -14.14 2.27
CA TRP A 216 -4.70 -14.80 1.03
C TRP A 216 -3.29 -14.39 0.56
N TYR A 217 -2.91 -13.12 0.72
CA TYR A 217 -1.55 -12.66 0.46
C TYR A 217 -0.53 -13.42 1.32
N ARG A 218 -0.79 -13.57 2.63
CA ARG A 218 0.04 -14.36 3.54
C ARG A 218 0.21 -15.79 3.05
N ILE A 219 -0.89 -16.49 2.75
CA ILE A 219 -0.87 -17.87 2.24
C ILE A 219 0.02 -17.97 0.99
N LYS A 220 -0.15 -17.07 0.03
CA LYS A 220 0.67 -17.07 -1.21
C LYS A 220 2.15 -16.87 -0.92
N LYS A 221 2.51 -16.00 0.02
CA LYS A 221 3.92 -15.77 0.39
C LYS A 221 4.51 -16.97 1.14
N GLU A 222 3.79 -17.56 2.07
CA GLU A 222 4.20 -18.80 2.76
C GLU A 222 4.39 -19.96 1.77
N ALA A 223 3.46 -20.11 0.82
CA ALA A 223 3.60 -21.09 -0.25
C ALA A 223 4.87 -20.86 -1.09
N LYS A 224 5.17 -19.60 -1.45
CA LYS A 224 6.42 -19.26 -2.17
C LYS A 224 7.69 -19.64 -1.39
N ILE A 225 7.68 -19.48 -0.06
CA ILE A 225 8.78 -19.93 0.80
C ILE A 225 8.95 -21.45 0.66
N ILE A 226 7.86 -22.22 0.80
CA ILE A 226 7.88 -23.67 0.66
C ILE A 226 8.43 -24.10 -0.72
N LEU A 227 8.02 -23.41 -1.79
CA LEU A 227 8.52 -23.68 -3.13
C LEU A 227 10.03 -23.48 -3.25
N LYS A 228 10.59 -22.48 -2.54
CA LYS A 228 12.03 -22.15 -2.56
C LYS A 228 12.87 -23.03 -1.64
N THR A 229 12.32 -23.44 -0.49
CA THR A 229 13.05 -24.17 0.56
C THR A 229 12.83 -25.68 0.51
N GLU A 230 11.77 -26.13 -0.15
CA GLU A 230 11.39 -27.53 -0.20
C GLU A 230 11.17 -27.99 -1.67
N ASN A 231 9.92 -28.21 -2.07
CA ASN A 231 9.63 -28.66 -3.44
C ASN A 231 8.20 -28.30 -3.89
N LYS A 232 7.97 -28.45 -5.22
CA LYS A 232 6.70 -28.15 -5.86
C LYS A 232 5.52 -28.99 -5.33
N LYS A 233 5.75 -30.23 -4.92
CA LYS A 233 4.69 -31.12 -4.38
C LYS A 233 4.18 -30.61 -3.04
N LYS A 234 5.08 -30.22 -2.13
CA LYS A 234 4.70 -29.63 -0.83
C LYS A 234 4.06 -28.25 -0.97
N TYR A 235 4.59 -27.41 -1.86
CA TYR A 235 3.97 -26.14 -2.25
C TYR A 235 2.48 -26.32 -2.61
N LEU A 236 2.22 -27.24 -3.56
CA LEU A 236 0.87 -27.45 -4.05
C LEU A 236 -0.04 -28.02 -2.96
N LYS A 237 0.44 -28.99 -2.16
CA LYS A 237 -0.30 -29.56 -1.04
C LYS A 237 -0.66 -28.49 0.00
N PHE A 238 0.26 -27.56 0.27
CA PHE A 238 0.00 -26.45 1.18
C PHE A 238 -1.09 -25.53 0.64
N VAL A 239 -0.98 -25.07 -0.62
CA VAL A 239 -2.01 -24.21 -1.25
C VAL A 239 -3.37 -24.90 -1.27
N GLU A 240 -3.46 -26.17 -1.65
CA GLU A 240 -4.72 -26.95 -1.65
C GLU A 240 -5.34 -27.03 -0.25
N LYS A 241 -4.52 -27.24 0.77
CA LYS A 241 -4.96 -27.29 2.16
C LYS A 241 -5.55 -25.95 2.62
N GLU A 242 -4.83 -24.86 2.39
CA GLU A 242 -5.27 -23.53 2.83
C GLU A 242 -6.47 -23.03 2.00
N PHE A 243 -6.50 -23.28 0.69
CA PHE A 243 -7.64 -22.96 -0.16
C PHE A 243 -8.95 -23.63 0.26
N LYS A 244 -8.87 -24.88 0.76
CA LYS A 244 -10.06 -25.60 1.29
C LYS A 244 -10.64 -24.95 2.54
N LYS A 245 -9.82 -24.30 3.37
CA LYS A 245 -10.26 -23.63 4.60
C LYS A 245 -10.98 -22.31 4.35
N ILE A 246 -10.77 -21.68 3.20
CA ILE A 246 -11.41 -20.42 2.85
C ILE A 246 -12.87 -20.68 2.55
N GLU A 247 -13.78 -20.17 3.40
CA GLU A 247 -15.23 -20.36 3.25
C GLU A 247 -15.77 -19.61 2.03
N LYS A 248 -15.55 -18.28 1.98
CA LYS A 248 -15.97 -17.44 0.86
C LYS A 248 -14.81 -17.21 -0.10
N LYS A 249 -14.86 -17.84 -1.28
CA LYS A 249 -13.84 -17.73 -2.31
C LYS A 249 -14.25 -16.65 -3.33
N ASN A 250 -13.61 -15.49 -3.24
CA ASN A 250 -13.82 -14.43 -4.25
C ASN A 250 -13.09 -14.73 -5.56
N ASN A 251 -13.43 -13.98 -6.61
CA ASN A 251 -12.89 -14.18 -7.97
C ASN A 251 -11.37 -14.13 -8.02
N LYS A 252 -10.72 -13.26 -7.22
CA LYS A 252 -9.25 -13.18 -7.18
C LYS A 252 -8.60 -14.45 -6.63
N ILE A 253 -9.16 -15.00 -5.56
CA ILE A 253 -8.67 -16.26 -4.96
C ILE A 253 -8.85 -17.42 -5.93
N LEU A 254 -10.03 -17.52 -6.56
CA LEU A 254 -10.31 -18.55 -7.57
C LEU A 254 -9.32 -18.43 -8.74
N PHE A 255 -9.12 -17.23 -9.27
CA PHE A 255 -8.20 -16.95 -10.37
C PHE A 255 -6.74 -17.29 -10.01
N ASP A 256 -6.27 -16.86 -8.83
CA ASP A 256 -4.92 -17.17 -8.37
C ASP A 256 -4.70 -18.70 -8.24
N VAL A 257 -5.65 -19.44 -7.68
CA VAL A 257 -5.55 -20.91 -7.52
C VAL A 257 -5.65 -21.61 -8.88
N ALA A 258 -6.51 -21.14 -9.78
CA ALA A 258 -6.57 -21.66 -11.16
C ALA A 258 -5.21 -21.50 -11.87
N ASN A 259 -4.57 -20.33 -11.73
CA ASN A 259 -3.21 -20.09 -12.25
C ASN A 259 -2.17 -21.04 -11.63
N ILE A 260 -2.25 -21.29 -10.32
CA ILE A 260 -1.36 -22.23 -9.62
C ILE A 260 -1.53 -23.65 -10.17
N TYR A 261 -2.77 -24.10 -10.40
CA TYR A 261 -3.04 -25.40 -11.00
C TYR A 261 -2.55 -25.49 -12.44
N LYS A 262 -2.81 -24.45 -13.27
CA LYS A 262 -2.29 -24.37 -14.64
C LYS A 262 -0.76 -24.49 -14.68
N ASN A 263 -0.06 -23.73 -13.86
CA ASN A 263 1.42 -23.73 -13.77
C ASN A 263 1.97 -25.04 -13.16
N SER A 264 1.10 -25.82 -12.53
CA SER A 264 1.40 -27.15 -11.98
C SER A 264 0.98 -28.30 -12.90
N LYS A 265 0.54 -27.96 -14.13
CA LYS A 265 0.05 -28.92 -15.14
C LYS A 265 -1.18 -29.74 -14.68
N LYS A 266 -1.97 -29.19 -13.73
CA LYS A 266 -3.24 -29.78 -13.29
C LYS A 266 -4.38 -29.08 -14.03
N TYR A 267 -4.46 -29.31 -15.33
CA TYR A 267 -5.35 -28.57 -16.24
C TYR A 267 -6.83 -28.73 -15.92
N ASP A 268 -7.28 -29.95 -15.59
CA ASP A 268 -8.69 -30.18 -15.26
C ASP A 268 -9.15 -29.32 -14.08
N LYS A 269 -8.35 -29.26 -13.01
CA LYS A 269 -8.63 -28.40 -11.84
C LYS A 269 -8.57 -26.91 -12.17
N ALA A 270 -7.67 -26.52 -13.08
CA ALA A 270 -7.59 -25.12 -13.51
C ALA A 270 -8.83 -24.74 -14.31
N ILE A 271 -9.28 -25.58 -15.23
CA ILE A 271 -10.48 -25.36 -16.04
C ILE A 271 -11.71 -25.24 -15.12
N GLU A 272 -11.88 -26.18 -14.17
CA GLU A 272 -12.99 -26.13 -13.21
C GLU A 272 -13.09 -24.76 -12.50
N LEU A 273 -11.94 -24.19 -12.08
CA LEU A 273 -11.94 -22.90 -11.38
C LEU A 273 -12.12 -21.71 -12.35
N TYR A 274 -11.56 -21.76 -13.55
CA TYR A 274 -11.79 -20.72 -14.54
C TYR A 274 -13.26 -20.67 -14.99
N THR A 275 -13.93 -21.82 -15.15
CA THR A 275 -15.35 -21.88 -15.50
C THR A 275 -16.24 -21.23 -14.43
N LYS A 276 -15.81 -21.23 -13.15
CA LYS A 276 -16.55 -20.55 -12.07
C LYS A 276 -16.40 -19.02 -12.10
N LEU A 277 -15.49 -18.49 -12.93
CA LEU A 277 -15.23 -17.05 -13.06
C LEU A 277 -15.99 -16.40 -14.24
N ILE A 278 -16.54 -17.23 -15.11
CA ILE A 278 -17.38 -16.83 -16.26
C ILE A 278 -18.84 -16.86 -15.85
#